data_7868ed5de1b6d2cf4306102d46c137cf
#
_entry.id   7868ed5de1b6d2cf4306102d46c137cf
#
_cell.length_a   1.000
_cell.length_b   1.000
_cell.length_c   1.000
_cell.angle_alpha   90.00
_cell.angle_beta   90.00
_cell.angle_gamma   90.00
#
_symmetry.space_group_name_H-M   'P 1'
#
loop_
_entity.id
_entity.type
_entity.pdbx_description
1 polymer ?
#
loop_
_entity_poly.entity_id
_entity_poly.type
_entity_poly.pdbx_seq_one_letter_code
_entity_poly.pdbx_strand_id
1 'polypeptide(L)'
;DGKKKEIVKANQVIIASGSKVRSLPNIDIDNQLILDNVGALDLQSVPKNLGVIGAGVIGLEMGTVWQRLGAQVTLLEASETFLPMADQQIAKEALKIFSKKQGLNIYLGANIKQVSVKNKQVQLSYQLKGETFETSFDKLIIAIGRIPNTDDLNLRTIGITTEARDFIEVDENCQ
;
A
#
# COMPACT_ATOMS: atom_id res chain seq x y z
N ASP A 1 23.98 -0.05 -12.14
CA ASP A 1 24.23 0.45 -13.51
C ASP A 1 23.95 -0.55 -14.63
N GLY A 2 23.60 -1.83 -14.33
CA GLY A 2 23.13 -2.84 -15.30
C GLY A 2 24.10 -3.29 -16.41
N LYS A 3 25.32 -2.77 -16.46
CA LYS A 3 26.24 -3.00 -17.60
C LYS A 3 27.48 -3.83 -17.29
N LYS A 4 27.81 -4.12 -16.03
CA LYS A 4 28.99 -4.92 -15.69
C LYS A 4 28.61 -5.96 -14.64
N LYS A 5 28.77 -7.24 -14.99
CA LYS A 5 28.64 -8.33 -14.03
C LYS A 5 29.97 -8.48 -13.30
N GLU A 6 29.94 -8.43 -11.97
CA GLU A 6 31.08 -8.69 -11.11
C GLU A 6 30.77 -9.91 -10.23
N ILE A 7 31.76 -10.80 -10.11
CA ILE A 7 31.63 -11.98 -9.26
C ILE A 7 32.40 -11.69 -7.97
N VAL A 8 31.66 -11.64 -6.86
CA VAL A 8 32.19 -11.49 -5.51
C VAL A 8 32.18 -12.86 -4.82
N LYS A 9 33.32 -13.31 -4.33
CA LYS A 9 33.42 -14.53 -3.51
C LYS A 9 33.26 -14.16 -2.05
N ALA A 10 32.36 -14.81 -1.35
CA ALA A 10 32.11 -14.62 0.07
C ALA A 10 31.90 -15.97 0.77
N ASN A 11 32.31 -16.08 2.03
CA ASN A 11 32.05 -17.27 2.84
C ASN A 11 30.60 -17.35 3.31
N GLN A 12 29.96 -16.19 3.50
CA GLN A 12 28.56 -16.06 3.92
C GLN A 12 27.94 -14.88 3.18
N VAL A 13 26.65 -14.97 2.91
CA VAL A 13 25.84 -13.94 2.25
C VAL A 13 24.61 -13.64 3.07
N ILE A 14 24.33 -12.38 3.30
CA ILE A 14 23.09 -11.93 3.94
C ILE A 14 22.16 -11.39 2.86
N ILE A 15 20.95 -11.96 2.76
CA ILE A 15 19.90 -11.47 1.87
C ILE A 15 19.12 -10.40 2.60
N ALA A 16 19.24 -9.16 2.20
CA ALA A 16 18.56 -8.00 2.77
C ALA A 16 17.95 -7.14 1.65
N SER A 17 17.24 -7.79 0.72
CA SER A 17 16.70 -7.17 -0.50
C SER A 17 15.47 -6.29 -0.26
N GLY A 18 14.90 -6.31 0.96
CA GLY A 18 13.77 -5.49 1.34
C GLY A 18 12.44 -5.96 0.74
N SER A 19 11.53 -5.03 0.52
CA SER A 19 10.19 -5.29 0.02
C SER A 19 9.76 -4.24 -1.00
N LYS A 20 8.80 -4.59 -1.84
CA LYS A 20 8.15 -3.71 -2.82
C LYS A 20 6.65 -3.57 -2.54
N VAL A 21 6.04 -2.54 -3.10
CA VAL A 21 4.59 -2.32 -2.96
C VAL A 21 3.82 -3.45 -3.63
N ARG A 22 2.75 -3.90 -2.98
CA ARG A 22 1.75 -4.76 -3.61
C ARG A 22 0.83 -3.90 -4.45
N SER A 23 0.73 -4.20 -5.74
CA SER A 23 -0.24 -3.58 -6.64
C SER A 23 -1.58 -4.33 -6.64
N LEU A 24 -2.65 -3.65 -7.03
CA LEU A 24 -3.92 -4.28 -7.37
C LEU A 24 -3.88 -4.78 -8.82
N PRO A 25 -4.54 -5.89 -9.14
CA PRO A 25 -4.68 -6.33 -10.52
C PRO A 25 -5.28 -5.21 -11.40
N ASN A 26 -4.73 -5.04 -12.59
CA ASN A 26 -5.17 -4.05 -13.58
C ASN A 26 -5.12 -2.59 -13.14
N ILE A 27 -4.29 -2.26 -12.14
CA ILE A 27 -4.03 -0.88 -11.74
C ILE A 27 -2.53 -0.63 -11.85
N ASP A 28 -2.15 0.23 -12.79
CA ASP A 28 -0.76 0.66 -12.95
C ASP A 28 -0.48 1.85 -12.05
N ILE A 29 0.57 1.73 -11.24
CA ILE A 29 1.09 2.81 -10.41
C ILE A 29 2.05 3.63 -11.28
N ASP A 30 1.61 4.84 -11.66
CA ASP A 30 2.38 5.75 -12.51
C ASP A 30 3.19 6.77 -11.72
N ASN A 31 3.00 6.82 -10.41
CA ASN A 31 3.55 7.81 -9.49
C ASN A 31 3.30 9.28 -9.91
N GLN A 32 2.27 9.49 -10.72
CA GLN A 32 1.77 10.81 -11.12
C GLN A 32 0.35 11.05 -10.60
N LEU A 33 -0.59 10.17 -10.94
CA LEU A 33 -1.97 10.21 -10.48
C LEU A 33 -2.29 9.05 -9.53
N ILE A 34 -1.78 7.86 -9.83
CA ILE A 34 -1.88 6.67 -9.00
C ILE A 34 -0.51 6.40 -8.40
N LEU A 35 -0.41 6.54 -7.09
CA LEU A 35 0.83 6.63 -6.34
C LEU A 35 1.05 5.38 -5.48
N ASP A 36 2.30 5.01 -5.29
CA ASP A 36 2.71 4.21 -4.14
C ASP A 36 3.14 5.14 -2.97
N ASN A 37 3.72 4.55 -1.92
CA ASN A 37 4.21 5.32 -0.78
C ASN A 37 5.38 6.26 -1.15
N VAL A 38 6.18 5.91 -2.15
CA VAL A 38 7.30 6.75 -2.60
C VAL A 38 6.77 7.96 -3.36
N GLY A 39 5.90 7.74 -4.36
CA GLY A 39 5.25 8.82 -5.09
C GLY A 39 4.39 9.71 -4.21
N ALA A 40 3.75 9.13 -3.18
CA ALA A 40 2.98 9.89 -2.20
C ALA A 40 3.84 10.84 -1.35
N LEU A 41 5.08 10.45 -1.02
CA LEU A 41 6.03 11.28 -0.27
C LEU A 41 6.68 12.37 -1.14
N ASP A 42 6.71 12.19 -2.47
CA ASP A 42 7.32 13.11 -3.43
C ASP A 42 6.33 14.11 -4.07
N LEU A 43 5.06 14.12 -3.63
CA LEU A 43 4.08 15.06 -4.13
C LEU A 43 4.50 16.52 -3.91
N GLN A 44 4.56 17.29 -4.99
CA GLN A 44 5.02 18.69 -4.96
C GLN A 44 3.92 19.68 -4.53
N SER A 45 2.68 19.24 -4.43
CA SER A 45 1.54 20.06 -4.01
C SER A 45 0.49 19.23 -3.28
N VAL A 46 -0.25 19.85 -2.39
CA VAL A 46 -1.34 19.21 -1.65
C VAL A 46 -2.53 19.00 -2.57
N PRO A 47 -2.98 17.75 -2.83
CA PRO A 47 -4.20 17.50 -3.58
C PRO A 47 -5.42 17.95 -2.76
N LYS A 48 -6.48 18.43 -3.42
CA LYS A 48 -7.73 18.74 -2.70
C LYS A 48 -8.41 17.48 -2.20
N ASN A 49 -8.56 16.49 -3.11
CA ASN A 49 -9.21 15.21 -2.83
C ASN A 49 -8.20 14.09 -3.03
N LEU A 50 -7.84 13.41 -1.94
CA LEU A 50 -6.90 12.31 -1.94
C LEU A 50 -7.62 11.01 -1.58
N GLY A 51 -7.57 10.03 -2.49
CA GLY A 51 -7.99 8.65 -2.21
C GLY A 51 -6.81 7.82 -1.69
N VAL A 52 -7.10 6.90 -0.79
CA VAL A 52 -6.13 5.90 -0.31
C VAL A 52 -6.83 4.53 -0.32
N ILE A 53 -6.30 3.58 -1.05
CA ILE A 53 -6.75 2.19 -0.99
C ILE A 53 -5.90 1.44 0.03
N GLY A 54 -6.55 0.96 1.09
CA GLY A 54 -5.97 0.34 2.27
C GLY A 54 -5.89 1.28 3.47
N ALA A 55 -6.49 0.86 4.61
CA ALA A 55 -6.43 1.57 5.88
C ALA A 55 -5.52 0.85 6.89
N GLY A 56 -4.46 0.20 6.40
CA GLY A 56 -3.36 -0.29 7.21
C GLY A 56 -2.43 0.85 7.65
N VAL A 57 -1.33 0.51 8.33
CA VAL A 57 -0.39 1.49 8.91
C VAL A 57 0.07 2.52 7.87
N ILE A 58 0.55 2.08 6.71
CA ILE A 58 1.04 2.98 5.66
C ILE A 58 -0.06 3.91 5.14
N GLY A 59 -1.27 3.37 4.89
CA GLY A 59 -2.41 4.17 4.41
C GLY A 59 -2.82 5.24 5.42
N LEU A 60 -2.85 4.89 6.71
CA LEU A 60 -3.16 5.83 7.79
C LEU A 60 -2.07 6.89 7.98
N GLU A 61 -0.79 6.52 7.89
CA GLU A 61 0.32 7.47 7.96
C GLU A 61 0.24 8.48 6.81
N MET A 62 0.15 8.01 5.57
CA MET A 62 0.03 8.88 4.40
C MET A 62 -1.23 9.74 4.46
N GLY A 63 -2.39 9.12 4.78
CA GLY A 63 -3.65 9.84 4.92
C GLY A 63 -3.58 10.94 5.98
N THR A 64 -2.99 10.66 7.13
CA THR A 64 -2.83 11.63 8.22
C THR A 64 -1.92 12.80 7.84
N VAL A 65 -0.80 12.52 7.18
CA VAL A 65 0.13 13.57 6.73
C VAL A 65 -0.57 14.53 5.77
N TRP A 66 -1.19 13.99 4.73
CA TRP A 66 -1.84 14.81 3.70
C TRP A 66 -3.08 15.53 4.22
N GLN A 67 -3.84 14.90 5.13
CA GLN A 67 -4.96 15.57 5.79
C GLN A 67 -4.50 16.79 6.62
N ARG A 68 -3.42 16.64 7.38
CA ARG A 68 -2.83 17.76 8.15
C ARG A 68 -2.31 18.89 7.26
N LEU A 69 -1.89 18.58 6.05
CA LEU A 69 -1.49 19.56 5.03
C LEU A 69 -2.68 20.22 4.32
N GLY A 70 -3.91 19.74 4.56
CA GLY A 70 -5.14 20.35 4.05
C GLY A 70 -5.88 19.56 2.97
N ALA A 71 -5.46 18.33 2.63
CA ALA A 71 -6.22 17.47 1.73
C ALA A 71 -7.49 16.91 2.39
N GLN A 72 -8.56 16.74 1.60
CA GLN A 72 -9.68 15.89 1.98
C GLN A 72 -9.33 14.43 1.67
N VAL A 73 -9.15 13.61 2.71
CA VAL A 73 -8.65 12.25 2.57
C VAL A 73 -9.76 11.23 2.78
N THR A 74 -9.87 10.30 1.83
CA THR A 74 -10.79 9.14 1.90
C THR A 74 -9.99 7.85 1.82
N LEU A 75 -10.09 7.00 2.84
CA LEU A 75 -9.50 5.68 2.89
C LEU A 75 -10.58 4.61 2.60
N LEU A 76 -10.28 3.70 1.69
CA LEU A 76 -11.13 2.58 1.31
C LEU A 76 -10.41 1.28 1.69
N GLU A 77 -10.95 0.57 2.67
CA GLU A 77 -10.40 -0.68 3.22
C GLU A 77 -11.32 -1.85 2.91
N ALA A 78 -10.76 -2.91 2.33
CA ALA A 78 -11.53 -4.10 1.98
C ALA A 78 -11.98 -4.91 3.21
N SER A 79 -11.18 -4.90 4.28
CA SER A 79 -11.56 -5.56 5.54
C SER A 79 -12.69 -4.79 6.24
N GLU A 80 -13.64 -5.54 6.80
CA GLU A 80 -14.67 -4.97 7.68
C GLU A 80 -14.11 -4.63 9.08
N THR A 81 -12.94 -5.18 9.42
CA THR A 81 -12.25 -4.94 10.70
C THR A 81 -11.11 -3.96 10.51
N PHE A 82 -11.15 -2.86 11.24
CA PHE A 82 -10.09 -1.87 11.26
C PHE A 82 -8.88 -2.39 12.01
N LEU A 83 -7.67 -2.32 11.40
CA LEU A 83 -6.40 -2.77 11.96
C LEU A 83 -6.50 -4.15 12.63
N PRO A 84 -6.83 -5.23 11.89
CA PRO A 84 -7.11 -6.54 12.47
C PRO A 84 -5.91 -7.15 13.24
N MET A 85 -4.70 -6.68 13.00
CA MET A 85 -3.48 -7.12 13.69
C MET A 85 -3.23 -6.40 15.03
N ALA A 86 -3.99 -5.34 15.32
CA ALA A 86 -3.88 -4.61 16.58
C ALA A 86 -4.88 -5.13 17.61
N ASP A 87 -4.62 -4.84 18.89
CA ASP A 87 -5.64 -5.03 19.94
C ASP A 87 -6.94 -4.31 19.55
N GLN A 88 -8.07 -5.00 19.66
CA GLN A 88 -9.33 -4.51 19.14
C GLN A 88 -9.92 -3.33 19.94
N GLN A 89 -9.56 -3.16 21.20
CA GLN A 89 -9.95 -1.97 21.97
C GLN A 89 -9.17 -0.76 21.49
N ILE A 90 -7.87 -0.94 21.27
CA ILE A 90 -6.99 0.11 20.71
C ILE A 90 -7.43 0.46 19.28
N ALA A 91 -7.72 -0.53 18.43
CA ALA A 91 -8.17 -0.31 17.06
C ALA A 91 -9.47 0.51 17.00
N LYS A 92 -10.46 0.19 17.85
CA LYS A 92 -11.73 0.95 17.95
C LYS A 92 -11.51 2.40 18.37
N GLU A 93 -10.66 2.64 19.35
CA GLU A 93 -10.36 4.01 19.80
C GLU A 93 -9.57 4.77 18.73
N ALA A 94 -8.59 4.13 18.10
CA ALA A 94 -7.84 4.70 16.99
C ALA A 94 -8.77 5.10 15.82
N LEU A 95 -9.73 4.25 15.43
CA LEU A 95 -10.69 4.56 14.38
C LEU A 95 -11.50 5.84 14.71
N LYS A 96 -11.93 5.99 15.97
CA LYS A 96 -12.64 7.22 16.39
C LYS A 96 -11.74 8.46 16.31
N ILE A 97 -10.48 8.33 16.70
CA ILE A 97 -9.50 9.43 16.64
C ILE A 97 -9.26 9.83 15.20
N PHE A 98 -8.93 8.87 14.34
CA PHE A 98 -8.66 9.13 12.93
C PHE A 98 -9.87 9.75 12.21
N SER A 99 -11.07 9.20 12.42
CA SER A 99 -12.26 9.69 11.74
C SER A 99 -12.79 11.01 12.33
N LYS A 100 -12.94 11.09 13.68
CA LYS A 100 -13.65 12.22 14.30
C LYS A 100 -12.72 13.40 14.65
N LYS A 101 -11.50 13.13 15.12
CA LYS A 101 -10.57 14.19 15.53
C LYS A 101 -9.65 14.65 14.41
N GLN A 102 -9.22 13.70 13.55
CA GLN A 102 -8.33 14.01 12.43
C GLN A 102 -9.07 14.23 11.12
N GLY A 103 -10.34 13.89 11.02
CA GLY A 103 -11.16 14.19 9.84
C GLY A 103 -10.90 13.28 8.63
N LEU A 104 -10.36 12.06 8.84
CA LEU A 104 -10.22 11.09 7.78
C LEU A 104 -11.55 10.40 7.50
N ASN A 105 -11.97 10.33 6.23
CA ASN A 105 -13.11 9.53 5.81
C ASN A 105 -12.65 8.08 5.62
N ILE A 106 -13.00 7.17 6.54
CA ILE A 106 -12.59 5.76 6.51
C ILE A 106 -13.80 4.88 6.25
N TYR A 107 -13.78 4.14 5.14
CA TYR A 107 -14.81 3.18 4.75
C TYR A 107 -14.26 1.76 4.83
N LEU A 108 -14.78 0.95 5.75
CA LEU A 108 -14.44 -0.46 5.93
C LEU A 108 -15.40 -1.33 5.14
N GLY A 109 -14.92 -2.48 4.63
CA GLY A 109 -15.68 -3.37 3.75
C GLY A 109 -15.84 -2.83 2.32
N ALA A 110 -15.01 -1.87 1.92
CA ALA A 110 -15.06 -1.24 0.60
C ALA A 110 -14.28 -2.08 -0.44
N ASN A 111 -14.99 -2.76 -1.32
CA ASN A 111 -14.39 -3.58 -2.38
C ASN A 111 -14.22 -2.76 -3.66
N ILE A 112 -12.98 -2.50 -4.05
CA ILE A 112 -12.66 -1.78 -5.28
C ILE A 112 -13.08 -2.60 -6.49
N LYS A 113 -13.84 -2.00 -7.41
CA LYS A 113 -14.30 -2.61 -8.65
C LYS A 113 -13.51 -2.14 -9.85
N GLN A 114 -13.30 -0.84 -9.96
CA GLN A 114 -12.62 -0.24 -11.09
C GLN A 114 -11.87 1.01 -10.67
N VAL A 115 -10.70 1.20 -11.26
CA VAL A 115 -9.94 2.44 -11.22
C VAL A 115 -9.59 2.82 -12.66
N SER A 116 -9.79 4.09 -13.01
CA SER A 116 -9.44 4.63 -14.32
C SER A 116 -9.01 6.08 -14.21
N VAL A 117 -8.28 6.57 -15.19
CA VAL A 117 -7.87 7.96 -15.25
C VAL A 117 -8.68 8.66 -16.34
N LYS A 118 -9.37 9.76 -15.99
CA LYS A 118 -10.11 10.60 -16.92
C LYS A 118 -9.97 12.07 -16.53
N ASN A 119 -9.68 12.93 -17.49
CA ASN A 119 -9.55 14.38 -17.28
C ASN A 119 -8.58 14.77 -16.16
N LYS A 120 -7.43 14.09 -16.08
CA LYS A 120 -6.41 14.29 -15.02
C LYS A 120 -6.90 14.00 -13.59
N GLN A 121 -7.95 13.22 -13.44
CA GLN A 121 -8.46 12.73 -12.17
C GLN A 121 -8.55 11.22 -12.19
N VAL A 122 -8.42 10.59 -11.02
CA VAL A 122 -8.63 9.17 -10.84
C VAL A 122 -10.10 8.93 -10.53
N GLN A 123 -10.78 8.23 -11.44
CA GLN A 123 -12.16 7.76 -11.22
C GLN A 123 -12.11 6.39 -10.56
N LEU A 124 -12.85 6.21 -9.50
CA LEU A 124 -12.87 4.99 -8.72
C LEU A 124 -14.31 4.54 -8.47
N SER A 125 -14.59 3.26 -8.76
CA SER A 125 -15.83 2.59 -8.41
C SER A 125 -15.56 1.53 -7.37
N TYR A 126 -16.36 1.49 -6.31
CA TYR A 126 -16.26 0.51 -5.23
C TYR A 126 -17.64 0.07 -4.75
N GLN A 127 -17.70 -1.12 -4.17
CA GLN A 127 -18.90 -1.66 -3.55
C GLN A 127 -18.77 -1.59 -2.03
N LEU A 128 -19.80 -1.07 -1.37
CA LEU A 128 -19.88 -0.98 0.08
C LEU A 128 -21.30 -1.42 0.51
N LYS A 129 -21.39 -2.41 1.39
CA LYS A 129 -22.67 -2.96 1.89
C LYS A 129 -23.66 -3.37 0.78
N GLY A 130 -23.14 -3.88 -0.34
CA GLY A 130 -23.93 -4.31 -1.48
C GLY A 130 -24.27 -3.24 -2.51
N GLU A 131 -24.09 -1.96 -2.19
CA GLU A 131 -24.30 -0.83 -3.10
C GLU A 131 -23.01 -0.42 -3.79
N THR A 132 -23.12 0.07 -5.03
CA THR A 132 -21.98 0.55 -5.82
C THR A 132 -21.93 2.08 -5.73
N PHE A 133 -20.73 2.58 -5.42
CA PHE A 133 -20.43 4.00 -5.34
C PHE A 133 -19.37 4.37 -6.37
N GLU A 134 -19.47 5.58 -6.88
CA GLU A 134 -18.48 6.19 -7.75
C GLU A 134 -17.94 7.46 -7.11
N THR A 135 -16.63 7.66 -7.20
CA THR A 135 -15.96 8.84 -6.66
C THR A 135 -14.77 9.22 -7.55
N SER A 136 -14.29 10.44 -7.39
CA SER A 136 -13.09 10.91 -8.10
C SER A 136 -12.11 11.56 -7.13
N PHE A 137 -10.83 11.38 -7.43
CA PHE A 137 -9.72 11.93 -6.65
C PHE A 137 -8.72 12.65 -7.56
N ASP A 138 -8.06 13.68 -7.03
CA ASP A 138 -6.95 14.32 -7.73
C ASP A 138 -5.72 13.41 -7.75
N LYS A 139 -5.53 12.63 -6.68
CA LYS A 139 -4.50 11.59 -6.54
C LYS A 139 -5.07 10.39 -5.80
N LEU A 140 -4.54 9.21 -6.09
CA LEU A 140 -4.89 7.95 -5.42
C LEU A 140 -3.62 7.25 -4.96
N ILE A 141 -3.56 6.90 -3.67
CA ILE A 141 -2.46 6.11 -3.09
C ILE A 141 -2.88 4.65 -2.98
N ILE A 142 -2.02 3.73 -3.43
CA ILE A 142 -2.18 2.29 -3.24
C ILE A 142 -1.35 1.86 -2.02
N ALA A 143 -2.02 1.48 -0.94
CA ALA A 143 -1.42 1.13 0.35
C ALA A 143 -1.93 -0.21 0.90
N ILE A 144 -2.08 -1.22 0.03
CA ILE A 144 -2.65 -2.54 0.35
C ILE A 144 -1.63 -3.56 0.87
N GLY A 145 -0.45 -3.11 1.26
CA GLY A 145 0.62 -3.91 1.82
C GLY A 145 1.85 -3.98 0.93
N ARG A 146 2.80 -4.82 1.36
CA ARG A 146 4.09 -5.01 0.71
C ARG A 146 4.32 -6.50 0.46
N ILE A 147 5.15 -6.80 -0.54
CA ILE A 147 5.63 -8.15 -0.84
C ILE A 147 7.16 -8.17 -0.79
N PRO A 148 7.80 -9.32 -0.46
CA PRO A 148 9.25 -9.45 -0.48
C PRO A 148 9.82 -9.13 -1.85
N ASN A 149 11.00 -8.52 -1.88
CA ASN A 149 11.71 -8.20 -3.12
C ASN A 149 12.72 -9.31 -3.42
N THR A 150 12.23 -10.47 -3.86
CA THR A 150 13.00 -11.72 -4.02
C THR A 150 13.11 -12.20 -5.46
N ASP A 151 12.36 -11.60 -6.40
CA ASP A 151 12.18 -12.11 -7.77
C ASP A 151 13.52 -12.28 -8.53
N ASP A 152 14.43 -11.30 -8.42
CA ASP A 152 15.67 -11.26 -9.20
C ASP A 152 16.86 -11.92 -8.50
N LEU A 153 16.65 -12.55 -7.34
CA LEU A 153 17.72 -13.17 -6.56
C LEU A 153 18.10 -14.57 -7.05
N ASN A 154 17.33 -15.16 -7.95
CA ASN A 154 17.53 -16.53 -8.45
C ASN A 154 17.67 -17.59 -7.34
N LEU A 155 16.91 -17.45 -6.25
CA LEU A 155 17.02 -18.26 -5.03
C LEU A 155 16.96 -19.76 -5.28
N ARG A 156 16.13 -20.20 -6.23
CA ARG A 156 16.00 -21.62 -6.58
C ARG A 156 17.30 -22.25 -7.10
N THR A 157 18.20 -21.46 -7.71
CA THR A 157 19.48 -21.98 -8.24
C THR A 157 20.45 -22.35 -7.13
N ILE A 158 20.22 -21.85 -5.92
CA ILE A 158 21.05 -22.14 -4.73
C ILE A 158 20.27 -22.93 -3.67
N GLY A 159 19.12 -23.52 -4.05
CA GLY A 159 18.32 -24.40 -3.19
C GLY A 159 17.48 -23.67 -2.13
N ILE A 160 17.32 -22.34 -2.22
CA ILE A 160 16.47 -21.58 -1.31
C ILE A 160 15.03 -21.61 -1.84
N THR A 161 14.07 -21.96 -0.95
CA THR A 161 12.63 -21.95 -1.22
C THR A 161 11.95 -20.72 -0.64
N THR A 162 10.81 -20.38 -1.20
CA THR A 162 9.94 -19.32 -0.71
C THR A 162 8.54 -19.86 -0.44
N GLU A 163 7.86 -19.31 0.56
CA GLU A 163 6.45 -19.57 0.82
C GLU A 163 5.54 -19.03 -0.30
N ALA A 164 4.24 -19.35 -0.21
CA ALA A 164 3.22 -18.89 -1.16
C ALA A 164 3.11 -17.36 -1.30
N ARG A 165 3.64 -16.60 -0.34
CA ARG A 165 3.69 -15.12 -0.35
C ARG A 165 5.06 -14.56 -0.69
N ASP A 166 5.95 -15.38 -1.27
CA ASP A 166 7.32 -15.05 -1.66
C ASP A 166 8.27 -14.71 -0.51
N PHE A 167 7.90 -14.99 0.76
CA PHE A 167 8.83 -14.92 1.87
C PHE A 167 9.83 -16.07 1.81
N ILE A 168 11.10 -15.77 2.09
CA ILE A 168 12.14 -16.79 2.21
C ILE A 168 11.87 -17.59 3.47
N GLU A 169 11.80 -18.92 3.34
CA GLU A 169 11.72 -19.81 4.50
C GLU A 169 13.06 -19.80 5.25
N VAL A 170 13.00 -19.56 6.54
CA VAL A 170 14.19 -19.51 7.41
C VAL A 170 13.94 -20.27 8.71
N ASP A 171 15.01 -20.77 9.31
CA ASP A 171 14.96 -21.37 10.64
C ASP A 171 15.02 -20.31 11.76
N GLU A 172 15.16 -20.77 13.01
CA GLU A 172 15.26 -19.90 14.19
C GLU A 172 16.52 -19.01 14.21
N ASN A 173 17.53 -19.32 13.39
CA ASN A 173 18.76 -18.56 13.25
C ASN A 173 18.74 -17.64 12.01
N CYS A 174 17.59 -17.54 11.32
CA CYS A 174 17.43 -16.84 10.06
C CYS A 174 18.28 -17.40 8.91
N GLN A 175 18.48 -18.73 8.90
CA GLN A 175 19.25 -19.48 7.90
C GLN A 175 18.34 -20.34 7.03
#